data_f06faef98322be5098ab5c665c17e090
#
_entry.id   f06faef98322be5098ab5c665c17e090
#
_cell.length_a   1.000
_cell.length_b   1.000
_cell.length_c   1.000
_cell.angle_alpha   90.00
_cell.angle_beta   90.00
_cell.angle_gamma   90.00
#
_symmetry.space_group_name_H-M   'P 1'
#
loop_
_entity.id
_entity.type
_entity.pdbx_description
1 polymer ?
#
loop_
_entity_poly.entity_id
_entity_poly.type
_entity_poly.pdbx_seq_one_letter_code
_entity_poly.pdbx_strand_id
1 'polypeptide(L)'
;MHPVLPSPRRGRAALGLAAVALVTLSACARTEPQPEPAPATTAASALPSMDMAPFTVEVPSHDLERVPEASVAVLEGEDPDHHGAWLQVPGAPAWTEAMAEAVRAQIDQYRRDTDPSADPRLEIQPQLAVVAEDIAAARLLATERRGTDSVSTSHVIWYSAREDRVLETADLFTPDGWDAFRAEVRQRMANDPDVIGSRLDSAVDAPEQVENRRVWDAVVFLPDGSLMLEADQASMAPAAAGVLTVRIPRDTATAWLSDLGHVAADAASAPADLRLPDRSTPTP
;
A
#
# COMPACT_ATOMS: atom_id res chain seq x y z
N MET A 1 -3.95 -44.51 35.61
CA MET A 1 -5.27 -43.91 35.83
C MET A 1 -5.49 -42.93 34.65
N HIS A 2 -6.22 -43.37 33.66
CA HIS A 2 -6.61 -42.54 32.52
C HIS A 2 -8.08 -42.12 32.66
N PRO A 3 -8.46 -40.87 32.42
CA PRO A 3 -9.87 -40.54 32.26
C PRO A 3 -10.29 -40.56 30.80
N VAL A 4 -11.46 -41.14 30.61
CA VAL A 4 -12.20 -41.39 29.36
C VAL A 4 -12.88 -40.10 28.88
N LEU A 5 -12.78 -39.82 27.58
CA LEU A 5 -13.51 -38.79 26.89
C LEU A 5 -14.92 -39.27 26.45
N PRO A 6 -15.96 -38.43 26.51
CA PRO A 6 -17.26 -38.77 25.92
C PRO A 6 -17.41 -38.27 24.48
N SER A 7 -18.05 -39.11 23.67
CA SER A 7 -18.41 -38.94 22.25
C SER A 7 -19.59 -37.97 22.04
N PRO A 8 -19.67 -37.20 20.96
CA PRO A 8 -20.86 -36.40 20.63
C PRO A 8 -21.92 -37.18 19.82
N ARG A 9 -23.16 -36.95 20.20
CA ARG A 9 -24.37 -37.47 19.55
C ARG A 9 -24.69 -36.73 18.24
N ARG A 10 -24.98 -37.52 17.20
CA ARG A 10 -25.54 -37.09 15.91
C ARG A 10 -27.01 -36.72 16.04
N GLY A 11 -27.38 -35.49 15.69
CA GLY A 11 -28.77 -35.08 15.47
C GLY A 11 -29.12 -35.08 13.98
N ARG A 12 -30.16 -35.86 13.60
CA ARG A 12 -30.80 -35.87 12.29
C ARG A 12 -31.86 -34.79 12.29
N ALA A 13 -31.89 -33.95 11.25
CA ALA A 13 -33.01 -33.05 10.96
C ALA A 13 -33.61 -33.31 9.58
N ALA A 14 -34.92 -33.21 9.54
CA ALA A 14 -35.84 -33.73 8.53
C ALA A 14 -35.99 -32.83 7.30
N LEU A 15 -36.30 -33.45 6.17
CA LEU A 15 -36.74 -32.85 4.92
C LEU A 15 -38.17 -32.26 5.06
N GLY A 16 -38.38 -31.04 4.55
CA GLY A 16 -39.67 -30.44 4.29
C GLY A 16 -39.84 -30.19 2.79
N LEU A 17 -40.76 -30.95 2.14
CA LEU A 17 -41.25 -30.71 0.78
C LEU A 17 -42.32 -29.61 0.83
N ALA A 18 -42.22 -28.60 -0.04
CA ALA A 18 -43.30 -27.68 -0.35
C ALA A 18 -43.64 -27.74 -1.83
N ALA A 19 -44.91 -28.09 -2.11
CA ALA A 19 -45.47 -28.16 -3.44
C ALA A 19 -45.94 -26.79 -3.92
N VAL A 20 -45.64 -26.42 -5.16
CA VAL A 20 -46.13 -25.19 -5.81
C VAL A 20 -47.14 -25.59 -6.91
N ALA A 21 -48.34 -25.03 -6.78
CA ALA A 21 -49.45 -25.16 -7.71
C ALA A 21 -49.29 -24.28 -8.95
N LEU A 22 -49.43 -24.84 -10.14
CA LEU A 22 -49.56 -24.14 -11.42
C LEU A 22 -51.01 -23.60 -11.56
N VAL A 23 -51.12 -22.33 -11.85
CA VAL A 23 -52.35 -21.70 -12.35
C VAL A 23 -52.10 -21.26 -13.79
N THR A 24 -52.76 -21.91 -14.74
CA THR A 24 -52.80 -21.52 -16.17
C THR A 24 -53.99 -20.58 -16.39
N LEU A 25 -53.71 -19.37 -16.82
CA LEU A 25 -54.72 -18.41 -17.36
C LEU A 25 -54.44 -18.22 -18.86
N SER A 26 -55.36 -18.79 -19.69
CA SER A 26 -55.44 -18.50 -21.11
C SER A 26 -56.18 -17.21 -21.34
N ALA A 27 -55.51 -16.22 -21.95
CA ALA A 27 -56.20 -15.03 -22.47
C ALA A 27 -55.84 -14.85 -23.95
N CYS A 28 -56.87 -14.98 -24.80
CA CYS A 28 -56.83 -14.64 -26.22
C CYS A 28 -56.67 -13.13 -26.35
N ALA A 29 -55.62 -12.66 -26.97
CA ALA A 29 -55.47 -11.25 -27.36
C ALA A 29 -55.19 -11.14 -28.85
N ARG A 30 -55.95 -10.22 -29.43
CA ARG A 30 -55.96 -9.77 -30.83
C ARG A 30 -54.57 -9.37 -31.34
N THR A 31 -54.26 -9.85 -32.55
CA THR A 31 -53.11 -9.44 -33.31
C THR A 31 -53.33 -8.05 -33.94
N GLU A 32 -52.67 -7.02 -33.42
CA GLU A 32 -52.41 -5.76 -34.13
C GLU A 32 -51.05 -5.85 -34.84
N PRO A 33 -50.91 -5.25 -36.03
CA PRO A 33 -49.64 -5.28 -36.76
C PRO A 33 -48.59 -4.44 -36.02
N GLN A 34 -47.53 -5.09 -35.62
CA GLN A 34 -46.39 -4.51 -34.98
C GLN A 34 -45.58 -3.70 -35.97
N PRO A 35 -45.27 -2.42 -35.70
CA PRO A 35 -44.36 -1.66 -36.51
C PRO A 35 -42.95 -2.24 -36.47
N GLU A 36 -42.33 -2.30 -37.63
CA GLU A 36 -40.96 -2.80 -37.86
C GLU A 36 -39.97 -2.12 -36.92
N PRO A 37 -39.14 -2.85 -36.18
CA PRO A 37 -38.18 -2.26 -35.29
C PRO A 37 -37.12 -1.53 -36.05
N ALA A 38 -36.97 -0.22 -35.83
CA ALA A 38 -35.85 0.55 -36.27
C ALA A 38 -34.52 -0.10 -35.85
N PRO A 39 -33.45 -0.03 -36.65
CA PRO A 39 -32.18 -0.64 -36.32
C PRO A 39 -31.69 -0.09 -34.98
N ALA A 40 -31.61 -0.97 -33.97
CA ALA A 40 -31.02 -0.63 -32.70
C ALA A 40 -29.56 -0.25 -32.92
N THR A 41 -29.29 1.06 -32.89
CA THR A 41 -27.95 1.56 -32.69
C THR A 41 -27.50 1.01 -31.33
N THR A 42 -26.69 -0.03 -31.37
CA THR A 42 -25.98 -0.53 -30.20
C THR A 42 -25.07 0.57 -29.73
N ALA A 43 -25.61 1.47 -28.90
CA ALA A 43 -24.77 2.27 -28.02
C ALA A 43 -24.02 1.24 -27.19
N ALA A 44 -22.73 1.08 -27.45
CA ALA A 44 -21.84 0.40 -26.53
C ALA A 44 -22.06 1.09 -25.18
N SER A 45 -22.77 0.41 -24.28
CA SER A 45 -22.78 0.79 -22.86
C SER A 45 -21.32 0.73 -22.46
N ALA A 46 -20.70 1.91 -22.43
CA ALA A 46 -19.51 2.08 -21.61
C ALA A 46 -19.93 1.58 -20.23
N LEU A 47 -19.32 0.47 -19.82
CA LEU A 47 -19.38 0.06 -18.43
C LEU A 47 -19.11 1.33 -17.64
N PRO A 48 -19.94 1.68 -16.62
CA PRO A 48 -19.60 2.80 -15.77
C PRO A 48 -18.16 2.49 -15.33
N SER A 49 -17.23 3.38 -15.64
CA SER A 49 -15.96 3.42 -14.92
C SER A 49 -16.39 3.40 -13.48
N MET A 50 -16.17 2.29 -12.78
CA MET A 50 -16.20 2.32 -11.34
C MET A 50 -15.09 3.32 -11.03
N ASP A 51 -15.51 4.55 -10.77
CA ASP A 51 -14.73 5.52 -10.07
C ASP A 51 -14.45 4.85 -8.73
N MET A 52 -13.37 4.06 -8.73
CA MET A 52 -12.78 3.55 -7.50
C MET A 52 -12.38 4.83 -6.80
N ALA A 53 -13.25 5.29 -5.92
CA ALA A 53 -12.95 6.39 -5.03
C ALA A 53 -11.53 6.16 -4.52
N PRO A 54 -10.60 7.10 -4.70
CA PRO A 54 -9.20 6.83 -4.45
C PRO A 54 -9.01 6.53 -2.98
N PHE A 55 -8.86 5.27 -2.64
CA PHE A 55 -8.28 4.85 -1.36
C PHE A 55 -6.77 5.14 -1.32
N THR A 56 -6.29 5.90 -2.29
CA THR A 56 -4.93 6.37 -2.40
C THR A 56 -4.84 7.71 -1.71
N VAL A 57 -4.12 7.74 -0.61
CA VAL A 57 -3.66 9.01 -0.06
C VAL A 57 -2.75 9.64 -1.12
N GLU A 58 -3.03 10.90 -1.47
CA GLU A 58 -2.19 11.66 -2.38
C GLU A 58 -0.85 11.97 -1.70
N VAL A 59 0.10 11.09 -1.87
CA VAL A 59 1.50 11.39 -1.57
C VAL A 59 2.05 12.21 -2.72
N PRO A 60 2.66 13.37 -2.45
CA PRO A 60 3.27 14.19 -3.49
C PRO A 60 4.27 13.40 -4.32
N SER A 61 4.29 13.62 -5.62
CA SER A 61 5.29 13.08 -6.52
C SER A 61 6.09 14.21 -7.14
N HIS A 62 7.40 14.10 -7.09
CA HIS A 62 8.32 15.07 -7.67
C HIS A 62 8.94 14.53 -8.96
N ASP A 63 9.35 15.47 -9.82
CA ASP A 63 10.02 15.13 -11.07
C ASP A 63 11.36 14.44 -10.80
N LEU A 64 11.65 13.42 -11.59
CA LEU A 64 12.91 12.66 -11.50
C LEU A 64 14.13 13.52 -11.80
N GLU A 65 13.97 14.60 -12.57
CA GLU A 65 15.02 15.56 -12.91
C GLU A 65 15.64 16.24 -11.67
N ARG A 66 14.93 16.24 -10.52
CA ARG A 66 15.47 16.74 -9.26
C ARG A 66 16.54 15.86 -8.64
N VAL A 67 16.71 14.64 -9.13
CA VAL A 67 17.73 13.68 -8.66
C VAL A 67 18.76 13.50 -9.77
N PRO A 68 20.02 13.91 -9.57
CA PRO A 68 21.04 13.86 -10.62
C PRO A 68 21.22 12.46 -11.20
N GLU A 69 21.24 12.35 -12.53
CA GLU A 69 21.48 11.11 -13.29
C GLU A 69 20.51 9.97 -12.96
N ALA A 70 19.38 10.27 -12.32
CA ALA A 70 18.40 9.25 -11.96
C ALA A 70 17.71 8.69 -13.21
N SER A 71 17.43 7.41 -13.17
CA SER A 71 16.64 6.67 -14.16
C SER A 71 15.75 5.66 -13.47
N VAL A 72 14.87 5.01 -14.23
CA VAL A 72 14.02 3.92 -13.72
C VAL A 72 14.58 2.60 -14.23
N ALA A 73 14.86 1.68 -13.32
CA ALA A 73 15.16 0.29 -13.62
C ALA A 73 13.90 -0.56 -13.44
N VAL A 74 13.78 -1.63 -14.22
CA VAL A 74 12.60 -2.49 -14.26
C VAL A 74 12.99 -3.96 -14.17
N LEU A 75 12.20 -4.75 -13.46
CA LEU A 75 12.25 -6.20 -13.40
C LEU A 75 10.86 -6.76 -13.74
N GLU A 76 10.79 -7.56 -14.77
CA GLU A 76 9.54 -8.15 -15.28
C GLU A 76 9.61 -9.67 -15.30
N GLY A 77 8.45 -10.33 -15.18
CA GLY A 77 8.31 -11.77 -15.32
C GLY A 77 6.85 -12.17 -15.54
N GLU A 78 6.65 -13.33 -16.16
CA GLU A 78 5.33 -13.79 -16.62
C GLU A 78 4.68 -14.86 -15.72
N ASP A 79 5.44 -15.46 -14.77
CA ASP A 79 4.94 -16.61 -14.02
C ASP A 79 5.27 -16.52 -12.51
N PRO A 80 4.34 -15.96 -11.70
CA PRO A 80 3.15 -15.19 -12.05
C PRO A 80 3.51 -13.80 -12.60
N ASP A 81 2.59 -13.15 -13.33
CA ASP A 81 2.83 -11.85 -13.99
C ASP A 81 3.20 -10.78 -12.96
N HIS A 82 4.37 -10.16 -13.16
CA HIS A 82 4.85 -9.10 -12.29
C HIS A 82 5.70 -8.06 -13.04
N HIS A 83 5.56 -6.81 -12.60
CA HIS A 83 6.32 -5.67 -13.07
C HIS A 83 6.78 -4.87 -11.84
N GLY A 84 8.08 -4.88 -11.57
CA GLY A 84 8.68 -4.14 -10.47
C GLY A 84 9.64 -3.08 -10.98
N ALA A 85 9.45 -1.83 -10.58
CA ALA A 85 10.32 -0.73 -10.94
C ALA A 85 10.90 -0.03 -9.71
N TRP A 86 12.11 0.53 -9.84
CA TRP A 86 12.76 1.34 -8.82
C TRP A 86 13.62 2.44 -9.42
N LEU A 87 13.98 3.44 -8.61
CA LEU A 87 14.89 4.49 -9.04
C LEU A 87 16.34 3.98 -9.01
N GLN A 88 17.04 4.18 -10.11
CA GLN A 88 18.48 3.95 -10.22
C GLN A 88 19.19 5.30 -10.17
N VAL A 89 19.98 5.51 -9.13
CA VAL A 89 20.70 6.76 -8.85
C VAL A 89 22.18 6.46 -8.70
N PRO A 90 23.00 6.66 -9.76
CA PRO A 90 24.42 6.29 -9.75
C PRO A 90 25.22 6.93 -8.62
N GLY A 91 24.90 8.17 -8.27
CA GLY A 91 25.52 8.90 -7.16
C GLY A 91 25.07 8.47 -5.75
N ALA A 92 24.04 7.59 -5.63
CA ALA A 92 23.51 7.06 -4.37
C ALA A 92 23.29 5.54 -4.45
N PRO A 93 24.35 4.73 -4.62
CA PRO A 93 24.20 3.28 -4.83
C PRO A 93 23.54 2.56 -3.65
N ALA A 94 23.76 2.99 -2.42
CA ALA A 94 23.10 2.40 -1.25
C ALA A 94 21.58 2.59 -1.30
N TRP A 95 21.11 3.76 -1.71
CA TRP A 95 19.68 4.02 -1.89
C TRP A 95 19.08 3.23 -3.05
N THR A 96 19.79 3.19 -4.19
CA THR A 96 19.41 2.35 -5.34
C THR A 96 19.27 0.88 -4.94
N GLU A 97 20.25 0.32 -4.22
CA GLU A 97 20.22 -1.10 -3.82
C GLU A 97 19.09 -1.38 -2.81
N ALA A 98 18.85 -0.49 -1.84
CA ALA A 98 17.76 -0.65 -0.89
C ALA A 98 16.39 -0.70 -1.59
N MET A 99 16.16 0.16 -2.60
CA MET A 99 14.94 0.09 -3.41
C MET A 99 14.87 -1.19 -4.23
N ALA A 100 15.97 -1.59 -4.86
CA ALA A 100 16.03 -2.81 -5.66
C ALA A 100 15.79 -4.07 -4.80
N GLU A 101 16.35 -4.13 -3.59
CA GLU A 101 16.12 -5.22 -2.63
C GLU A 101 14.66 -5.28 -2.18
N ALA A 102 14.06 -4.13 -1.86
CA ALA A 102 12.65 -4.08 -1.48
C ALA A 102 11.73 -4.57 -2.60
N VAL A 103 11.97 -4.16 -3.84
CA VAL A 103 11.21 -4.63 -5.02
C VAL A 103 11.38 -6.13 -5.22
N ARG A 104 12.63 -6.65 -5.18
CA ARG A 104 12.90 -8.09 -5.32
C ARG A 104 12.23 -8.91 -4.21
N ALA A 105 12.35 -8.47 -2.96
CA ALA A 105 11.75 -9.14 -1.81
C ALA A 105 10.22 -9.24 -1.95
N GLN A 106 9.57 -8.17 -2.41
CA GLN A 106 8.13 -8.17 -2.64
C GLN A 106 7.71 -9.05 -3.80
N ILE A 107 8.45 -9.07 -4.92
CA ILE A 107 8.22 -10.00 -6.03
C ILE A 107 8.40 -11.44 -5.57
N ASP A 108 9.45 -11.74 -4.81
CA ASP A 108 9.71 -13.09 -4.30
C ASP A 108 8.61 -13.55 -3.32
N GLN A 109 8.10 -12.65 -2.48
CA GLN A 109 6.96 -12.96 -1.63
C GLN A 109 5.69 -13.21 -2.46
N TYR A 110 5.38 -12.33 -3.40
CA TYR A 110 4.25 -12.49 -4.30
C TYR A 110 4.29 -13.84 -5.04
N ARG A 111 5.44 -14.24 -5.57
CA ARG A 111 5.62 -15.53 -6.24
C ARG A 111 5.43 -16.74 -5.33
N ARG A 112 5.76 -16.62 -4.04
CA ARG A 112 5.53 -17.69 -3.05
C ARG A 112 4.07 -17.82 -2.64
N ASP A 113 3.38 -16.70 -2.50
CA ASP A 113 2.06 -16.62 -1.85
C ASP A 113 0.89 -16.65 -2.85
N THR A 114 1.18 -16.55 -4.15
CA THR A 114 0.16 -16.39 -5.19
C THR A 114 -0.08 -17.67 -5.96
N ASP A 115 -1.36 -18.03 -6.13
CA ASP A 115 -1.78 -19.11 -7.03
C ASP A 115 -1.81 -18.59 -8.48
N PRO A 116 -0.94 -19.10 -9.37
CA PRO A 116 -0.90 -18.64 -10.76
C PRO A 116 -2.20 -18.86 -11.52
N SER A 117 -3.04 -19.80 -11.08
CA SER A 117 -4.32 -20.11 -11.77
C SER A 117 -5.37 -18.99 -11.63
N ALA A 118 -5.17 -18.04 -10.71
CA ALA A 118 -6.08 -16.93 -10.48
C ALA A 118 -5.84 -15.71 -11.40
N ASP A 119 -4.97 -15.83 -12.40
CA ASP A 119 -4.53 -14.72 -13.27
C ASP A 119 -4.09 -13.48 -12.45
N PRO A 120 -3.17 -13.67 -11.52
CA PRO A 120 -2.72 -12.61 -10.65
C PRO A 120 -1.72 -11.69 -11.37
N ARG A 121 -1.67 -10.43 -10.92
CA ARG A 121 -0.69 -9.46 -11.40
C ARG A 121 -0.17 -8.60 -10.26
N LEU A 122 1.15 -8.44 -10.19
CA LEU A 122 1.82 -7.50 -9.30
C LEU A 122 2.42 -6.36 -10.11
N GLU A 123 2.17 -5.12 -9.68
CA GLU A 123 2.80 -3.93 -10.21
C GLU A 123 3.41 -3.11 -9.06
N ILE A 124 4.71 -2.79 -9.15
CA ILE A 124 5.42 -1.96 -8.17
C ILE A 124 5.98 -0.75 -8.90
N GLN A 125 5.59 0.45 -8.46
CA GLN A 125 6.01 1.70 -9.05
C GLN A 125 6.74 2.59 -8.04
N PRO A 126 7.90 3.16 -8.38
CA PRO A 126 8.58 4.14 -7.55
C PRO A 126 7.93 5.52 -7.71
N GLN A 127 7.82 6.23 -6.61
CA GLN A 127 7.39 7.61 -6.53
C GLN A 127 8.41 8.39 -5.71
N LEU A 128 8.89 9.52 -6.23
CA LEU A 128 9.79 10.40 -5.49
C LEU A 128 8.94 11.27 -4.53
N ALA A 129 8.77 10.83 -3.30
CA ALA A 129 7.84 11.41 -2.35
C ALA A 129 8.36 12.69 -1.68
N VAL A 130 9.67 12.74 -1.38
CA VAL A 130 10.36 13.91 -0.82
C VAL A 130 11.69 14.06 -1.52
N VAL A 131 12.07 15.27 -1.87
CA VAL A 131 13.40 15.57 -2.41
C VAL A 131 13.82 16.99 -2.06
N ALA A 132 14.99 17.12 -1.47
CA ALA A 132 15.69 18.39 -1.22
C ALA A 132 17.20 18.15 -1.19
N GLU A 133 17.98 19.23 -0.95
CA GLU A 133 19.43 19.21 -1.07
C GLU A 133 20.11 18.04 -0.32
N ASP A 134 19.70 17.78 0.92
CA ASP A 134 20.37 16.86 1.83
C ASP A 134 19.61 15.53 2.06
N ILE A 135 18.35 15.43 1.58
CA ILE A 135 17.49 14.29 1.89
C ILE A 135 16.51 13.98 0.77
N ALA A 136 16.24 12.71 0.58
CA ALA A 136 15.20 12.25 -0.34
C ALA A 136 14.45 11.04 0.23
N ALA A 137 13.22 10.82 -0.26
CA ALA A 137 12.43 9.64 0.02
C ALA A 137 11.80 9.11 -1.26
N ALA A 138 12.01 7.84 -1.54
CA ALA A 138 11.31 7.10 -2.58
C ALA A 138 10.22 6.23 -1.94
N ARG A 139 8.99 6.36 -2.43
CA ARG A 139 7.87 5.49 -2.07
C ARG A 139 7.72 4.44 -3.16
N LEU A 140 7.76 3.17 -2.79
CA LEU A 140 7.42 2.05 -3.63
C LEU A 140 5.95 1.71 -3.40
N LEU A 141 5.10 2.00 -4.36
CA LEU A 141 3.69 1.66 -4.33
C LEU A 141 3.49 0.35 -5.08
N ALA A 142 3.08 -0.70 -4.37
CA ALA A 142 2.76 -1.96 -4.98
C ALA A 142 1.25 -2.19 -5.02
N THR A 143 0.78 -2.67 -6.16
CA THR A 143 -0.60 -3.08 -6.37
C THR A 143 -0.63 -4.53 -6.82
N GLU A 144 -1.21 -5.38 -6.01
CA GLU A 144 -1.46 -6.77 -6.34
C GLU A 144 -2.92 -6.95 -6.76
N ARG A 145 -3.15 -7.49 -7.93
CA ARG A 145 -4.48 -7.80 -8.47
C ARG A 145 -4.68 -9.31 -8.52
N ARG A 146 -5.83 -9.78 -8.03
CA ARG A 146 -6.26 -11.18 -8.08
C ARG A 146 -7.70 -11.22 -8.59
N GLY A 147 -7.88 -11.49 -9.88
CA GLY A 147 -9.19 -11.39 -10.52
C GLY A 147 -9.75 -9.97 -10.44
N THR A 148 -10.86 -9.78 -9.71
CA THR A 148 -11.50 -8.47 -9.49
C THR A 148 -10.98 -7.72 -8.28
N ASP A 149 -10.25 -8.39 -7.41
CA ASP A 149 -9.76 -7.80 -6.16
C ASP A 149 -8.39 -7.16 -6.38
N SER A 150 -8.14 -6.08 -5.67
CA SER A 150 -6.86 -5.39 -5.67
C SER A 150 -6.45 -5.03 -4.26
N VAL A 151 -5.17 -5.23 -3.95
CA VAL A 151 -4.57 -4.86 -2.66
C VAL A 151 -3.37 -3.95 -2.93
N SER A 152 -3.32 -2.82 -2.22
CA SER A 152 -2.21 -1.87 -2.30
C SER A 152 -1.37 -1.89 -1.04
N THR A 153 -0.05 -1.83 -1.22
CA THR A 153 0.93 -1.72 -0.15
C THR A 153 1.94 -0.62 -0.46
N SER A 154 2.51 -0.03 0.56
CA SER A 154 3.41 1.11 0.43
C SER A 154 4.66 0.90 1.29
N HIS A 155 5.83 1.23 0.71
CA HIS A 155 7.10 1.20 1.42
C HIS A 155 7.88 2.47 1.07
N VAL A 156 8.35 3.21 2.07
CA VAL A 156 9.11 4.45 1.89
C VAL A 156 10.55 4.23 2.30
N ILE A 157 11.47 4.52 1.40
CA ILE A 157 12.91 4.35 1.61
C ILE A 157 13.54 5.73 1.65
N TRP A 158 13.96 6.14 2.84
CA TRP A 158 14.62 7.40 3.10
C TRP A 158 16.11 7.34 2.81
N TYR A 159 16.67 8.43 2.32
CA TYR A 159 18.09 8.58 2.07
C TYR A 159 18.59 9.95 2.53
N SER A 160 19.67 9.95 3.29
CA SER A 160 20.43 11.16 3.62
C SER A 160 21.60 11.30 2.65
N ALA A 161 21.54 12.32 1.77
CA ALA A 161 22.65 12.64 0.88
C ALA A 161 23.84 13.20 1.67
N ARG A 162 23.57 13.88 2.77
CA ARG A 162 24.59 14.44 3.67
C ARG A 162 25.44 13.36 4.36
N GLU A 163 24.78 12.25 4.77
CA GLU A 163 25.43 11.14 5.48
C GLU A 163 25.76 9.98 4.53
N ASP A 164 25.35 10.06 3.27
CA ASP A 164 25.51 9.03 2.22
C ASP A 164 25.00 7.65 2.69
N ARG A 165 23.83 7.62 3.30
CA ARG A 165 23.21 6.38 3.81
C ARG A 165 21.69 6.34 3.68
N VAL A 166 21.17 5.14 3.63
CA VAL A 166 19.74 4.87 3.81
C VAL A 166 19.40 5.08 5.29
N LEU A 167 18.25 5.71 5.53
CA LEU A 167 17.72 5.95 6.86
C LEU A 167 16.61 4.96 7.18
N GLU A 168 16.57 4.51 8.43
CA GLU A 168 15.37 3.89 8.97
C GLU A 168 14.36 4.98 9.37
N THR A 169 13.07 4.67 9.39
CA THR A 169 12.05 5.63 9.81
C THR A 169 12.34 6.18 11.22
N ALA A 170 12.86 5.34 12.11
CA ALA A 170 13.24 5.75 13.46
C ALA A 170 14.33 6.84 13.49
N ASP A 171 15.21 6.92 12.49
CA ASP A 171 16.26 7.97 12.39
C ASP A 171 15.65 9.39 12.27
N LEU A 172 14.41 9.50 11.81
CA LEU A 172 13.70 10.78 11.71
C LEU A 172 13.20 11.30 13.05
N PHE A 173 13.32 10.52 14.10
CA PHE A 173 12.83 10.86 15.44
C PHE A 173 13.93 10.85 16.48
N THR A 174 13.73 11.59 17.55
CA THR A 174 14.49 11.36 18.79
C THR A 174 14.03 10.03 19.40
N PRO A 175 14.82 9.38 20.28
CA PRO A 175 14.38 8.12 20.92
C PRO A 175 13.02 8.25 21.61
N ASP A 176 12.83 9.27 22.45
CA ASP A 176 11.54 9.51 23.13
C ASP A 176 10.44 9.92 22.12
N GLY A 177 10.82 10.60 21.05
CA GLY A 177 9.93 10.99 19.96
C GLY A 177 9.43 9.81 19.17
N TRP A 178 10.27 8.81 18.94
CA TRP A 178 9.88 7.56 18.28
C TRP A 178 8.81 6.81 19.08
N ASP A 179 9.01 6.69 20.39
CA ASP A 179 8.02 6.05 21.28
C ASP A 179 6.70 6.84 21.32
N ALA A 180 6.78 8.17 21.37
CA ALA A 180 5.60 9.04 21.34
C ALA A 180 4.84 8.92 20.00
N PHE A 181 5.56 8.90 18.86
CA PHE A 181 4.97 8.69 17.53
C PHE A 181 4.23 7.35 17.46
N ARG A 182 4.87 6.27 17.86
CA ARG A 182 4.26 4.92 17.85
C ARG A 182 3.01 4.86 18.73
N ALA A 183 3.05 5.46 19.93
CA ALA A 183 1.90 5.51 20.83
C ALA A 183 0.72 6.29 20.22
N GLU A 184 0.99 7.44 19.58
CA GLU A 184 -0.02 8.25 18.93
C GLU A 184 -0.65 7.54 17.73
N VAL A 185 0.16 6.89 16.88
CA VAL A 185 -0.33 6.08 15.75
C VAL A 185 -1.24 4.97 16.26
N ARG A 186 -0.78 4.22 17.28
CA ARG A 186 -1.57 3.14 17.88
C ARG A 186 -2.91 3.65 18.42
N GLN A 187 -2.89 4.78 19.13
CA GLN A 187 -4.10 5.38 19.68
C GLN A 187 -5.09 5.80 18.58
N ARG A 188 -4.61 6.44 17.50
CA ARG A 188 -5.47 6.87 16.38
C ARG A 188 -6.06 5.68 15.66
N MET A 189 -5.27 4.66 15.37
CA MET A 189 -5.76 3.44 14.74
C MET A 189 -6.74 2.68 15.62
N ALA A 190 -6.54 2.62 16.94
CA ALA A 190 -7.48 1.98 17.86
C ALA A 190 -8.85 2.69 17.93
N ASN A 191 -8.92 3.97 17.55
CA ASN A 191 -10.15 4.74 17.48
C ASN A 191 -10.85 4.67 16.10
N ASP A 192 -10.20 4.07 15.10
CA ASP A 192 -10.78 3.88 13.78
C ASP A 192 -11.75 2.69 13.81
N PRO A 193 -13.02 2.87 13.39
CA PRO A 193 -14.04 1.83 13.47
C PRO A 193 -13.78 0.63 12.55
N ASP A 194 -12.98 0.79 11.51
CA ASP A 194 -12.65 -0.27 10.57
C ASP A 194 -11.48 -1.16 11.05
N VAL A 195 -10.72 -0.69 12.05
CA VAL A 195 -9.55 -1.41 12.57
C VAL A 195 -9.95 -2.59 13.44
N ILE A 196 -9.36 -3.75 13.14
CA ILE A 196 -9.51 -4.99 13.91
C ILE A 196 -8.45 -5.02 15.01
N GLY A 197 -8.85 -4.87 16.27
CA GLY A 197 -7.95 -4.73 17.42
C GLY A 197 -6.86 -5.81 17.51
N SER A 198 -7.19 -7.07 17.28
CA SER A 198 -6.20 -8.17 17.31
C SER A 198 -5.16 -8.07 16.18
N ARG A 199 -5.53 -7.50 15.03
CA ARG A 199 -4.58 -7.25 13.91
C ARG A 199 -3.72 -6.03 14.21
N LEU A 200 -4.30 -4.99 14.80
CA LEU A 200 -3.55 -3.82 15.26
C LEU A 200 -2.46 -4.21 16.24
N ASP A 201 -2.80 -5.00 17.28
CA ASP A 201 -1.84 -5.47 18.27
C ASP A 201 -0.69 -6.27 17.59
N SER A 202 -1.03 -7.13 16.63
CA SER A 202 -0.02 -7.92 15.90
C SER A 202 0.87 -7.08 14.99
N ALA A 203 0.35 -6.00 14.39
CA ALA A 203 1.10 -5.16 13.46
C ALA A 203 1.98 -4.13 14.19
N VAL A 204 1.45 -3.49 15.24
CA VAL A 204 2.11 -2.37 15.93
C VAL A 204 3.03 -2.84 17.05
N ASP A 205 2.65 -3.90 17.76
CA ASP A 205 3.42 -4.44 18.88
C ASP A 205 4.33 -5.62 18.45
N ALA A 206 4.29 -6.01 17.17
CA ALA A 206 5.18 -7.04 16.64
C ALA A 206 6.64 -6.61 16.79
N PRO A 207 7.55 -7.54 17.17
CA PRO A 207 8.98 -7.25 17.15
C PRO A 207 9.40 -6.81 15.75
N GLU A 208 10.32 -5.86 15.66
CA GLU A 208 10.83 -5.27 14.40
C GLU A 208 11.40 -6.30 13.39
N GLN A 209 11.48 -7.56 13.79
CA GLN A 209 12.02 -8.67 13.00
C GLN A 209 10.97 -9.55 12.32
N VAL A 210 9.68 -9.25 12.44
CA VAL A 210 8.67 -10.02 11.69
C VAL A 210 8.80 -9.66 10.23
N GLU A 211 9.29 -10.64 9.49
CA GLU A 211 9.48 -10.60 8.05
C GLU A 211 8.27 -9.95 7.36
N ASN A 212 8.57 -8.94 6.57
CA ASN A 212 7.84 -8.51 5.39
C ASN A 212 6.81 -7.39 5.46
N ARG A 213 6.43 -6.78 6.57
CA ARG A 213 5.64 -5.52 6.49
C ARG A 213 5.74 -4.77 7.80
N ARG A 214 6.80 -4.02 7.94
CA ARG A 214 6.90 -3.06 9.03
C ARG A 214 5.91 -1.95 8.73
N VAL A 215 4.84 -1.88 9.51
CA VAL A 215 3.87 -0.76 9.40
C VAL A 215 4.56 0.61 9.45
N TRP A 216 5.74 0.65 10.05
CA TRP A 216 6.55 1.86 10.22
C TRP A 216 7.35 2.26 8.99
N ASP A 217 7.47 1.41 7.97
CA ASP A 217 8.26 1.70 6.75
C ASP A 217 7.48 2.54 5.72
N ALA A 218 6.23 2.88 6.00
CA ALA A 218 5.39 3.69 5.13
C ALA A 218 5.06 5.07 5.73
N VAL A 219 6.07 5.72 6.28
CA VAL A 219 5.97 7.06 6.85
C VAL A 219 6.55 8.09 5.90
N VAL A 220 5.80 9.15 5.63
CA VAL A 220 6.19 10.26 4.76
C VAL A 220 5.78 11.60 5.35
N PHE A 221 6.51 12.68 5.03
CA PHE A 221 6.06 14.05 5.30
C PHE A 221 5.25 14.59 4.12
N LEU A 222 4.17 15.27 4.43
CA LEU A 222 3.33 15.98 3.47
C LEU A 222 3.81 17.44 3.28
N PRO A 223 3.41 18.14 2.20
CA PRO A 223 3.84 19.51 1.93
C PRO A 223 3.55 20.53 3.03
N ASP A 224 2.57 20.27 3.89
CA ASP A 224 2.28 21.10 5.06
C ASP A 224 3.13 20.74 6.29
N GLY A 225 4.08 19.83 6.14
CA GLY A 225 4.95 19.33 7.20
C GLY A 225 4.28 18.35 8.17
N SER A 226 3.04 17.93 7.92
CA SER A 226 2.42 16.86 8.69
C SER A 226 3.06 15.51 8.36
N LEU A 227 3.15 14.62 9.35
CA LEU A 227 3.51 13.22 9.16
C LEU A 227 2.30 12.44 8.70
N MET A 228 2.51 11.52 7.78
CA MET A 228 1.53 10.54 7.37
C MET A 228 2.14 9.14 7.41
N LEU A 229 1.43 8.21 8.03
CA LEU A 229 1.69 6.79 7.96
C LEU A 229 0.59 6.14 7.14
N GLU A 230 0.97 5.30 6.20
CA GLU A 230 0.07 4.45 5.43
C GLU A 230 0.18 3.00 5.94
N ALA A 231 -0.92 2.43 6.38
CA ALA A 231 -0.95 1.00 6.69
C ALA A 231 -1.47 0.23 5.48
N ASP A 232 -0.73 -0.79 5.11
CA ASP A 232 -1.06 -1.67 3.98
C ASP A 232 -2.52 -2.10 4.00
N GLN A 233 -3.16 -2.07 2.84
CA GLN A 233 -4.53 -2.54 2.67
C GLN A 233 -4.67 -3.99 3.18
N ALA A 234 -5.73 -4.27 3.88
CA ALA A 234 -6.03 -5.57 4.52
C ALA A 234 -5.07 -5.98 5.66
N SER A 235 -4.09 -5.17 6.05
CA SER A 235 -3.20 -5.49 7.17
C SER A 235 -3.92 -5.45 8.52
N MET A 236 -4.57 -4.33 8.84
CA MET A 236 -5.24 -4.11 10.13
C MET A 236 -6.75 -3.99 10.02
N ALA A 237 -7.31 -3.86 8.81
CA ALA A 237 -8.73 -3.74 8.54
C ALA A 237 -9.16 -4.72 7.44
N PRO A 238 -10.47 -4.90 7.17
CA PRO A 238 -10.92 -5.59 5.96
C PRO A 238 -10.41 -4.89 4.69
N ALA A 239 -10.15 -5.63 3.62
CA ALA A 239 -9.66 -5.06 2.36
C ALA A 239 -10.58 -3.96 1.79
N ALA A 240 -11.88 -4.04 2.06
CA ALA A 240 -12.88 -3.04 1.65
C ALA A 240 -12.70 -1.66 2.33
N ALA A 241 -11.97 -1.59 3.45
CA ALA A 241 -11.62 -0.32 4.10
C ALA A 241 -10.52 0.46 3.33
N GLY A 242 -9.84 -0.22 2.39
CA GLY A 242 -8.73 0.37 1.65
C GLY A 242 -7.44 0.47 2.46
N VAL A 243 -6.59 1.43 2.08
CA VAL A 243 -5.37 1.79 2.82
C VAL A 243 -5.75 2.66 4.00
N LEU A 244 -5.41 2.23 5.20
CA LEU A 244 -5.59 3.05 6.40
C LEU A 244 -4.48 4.09 6.50
N THR A 245 -4.82 5.31 6.92
CA THR A 245 -3.84 6.36 7.07
C THR A 245 -3.95 7.04 8.42
N VAL A 246 -2.80 7.35 9.00
CA VAL A 246 -2.70 8.20 10.18
C VAL A 246 -1.95 9.45 9.81
N ARG A 247 -2.62 10.59 9.91
CA ARG A 247 -2.00 11.90 9.72
C ARG A 247 -1.79 12.59 11.06
N ILE A 248 -0.56 13.00 11.33
CA ILE A 248 -0.17 13.72 12.54
C ILE A 248 0.20 15.15 12.17
N PRO A 249 -0.48 16.17 12.73
CA PRO A 249 -0.20 17.55 12.41
C PRO A 249 1.24 17.93 12.71
N ARG A 250 1.81 18.85 11.90
CA ARG A 250 3.19 19.36 12.06
C ARG A 250 3.49 19.79 13.49
N ASP A 251 2.62 20.59 14.10
CA ASP A 251 2.82 21.13 15.45
C ASP A 251 2.98 20.03 16.51
N THR A 252 2.27 18.92 16.34
CA THR A 252 2.39 17.73 17.20
C THR A 252 3.70 16.97 16.92
N ALA A 253 3.99 16.73 15.64
CA ALA A 253 5.15 15.94 15.23
C ALA A 253 6.48 16.62 15.54
N THR A 254 6.55 17.95 15.43
CA THR A 254 7.79 18.73 15.58
C THR A 254 8.56 18.41 16.86
N ALA A 255 7.88 18.19 17.99
CA ALA A 255 8.53 17.87 19.26
C ALA A 255 9.19 16.49 19.31
N TRP A 256 8.87 15.62 18.36
CA TRP A 256 9.34 14.24 18.29
C TRP A 256 10.52 14.05 17.33
N LEU A 257 10.72 15.03 16.41
CA LEU A 257 11.68 14.89 15.32
C LEU A 257 13.12 15.02 15.81
N SER A 258 14.01 14.23 15.21
CA SER A 258 15.45 14.44 15.22
C SER A 258 15.84 15.58 14.28
N ASP A 259 17.12 15.95 14.25
CA ASP A 259 17.64 16.91 13.27
C ASP A 259 17.35 16.46 11.83
N LEU A 260 17.48 15.16 11.53
CA LEU A 260 17.14 14.60 10.22
C LEU A 260 15.62 14.68 9.94
N GLY A 261 14.80 14.44 10.95
CA GLY A 261 13.35 14.57 10.83
C GLY A 261 12.90 16.01 10.54
N HIS A 262 13.54 16.99 11.15
CA HIS A 262 13.30 18.39 10.83
C HIS A 262 13.68 18.73 9.40
N VAL A 263 14.86 18.26 8.93
CA VAL A 263 15.28 18.41 7.53
C VAL A 263 14.28 17.77 6.58
N ALA A 264 13.78 16.56 6.89
CA ALA A 264 12.79 15.86 6.08
C ALA A 264 11.45 16.60 6.00
N ALA A 265 10.96 17.13 7.13
CA ALA A 265 9.72 17.91 7.18
C ALA A 265 9.82 19.22 6.39
N ASP A 266 10.96 19.91 6.47
CA ASP A 266 11.21 21.13 5.71
C ASP A 266 11.37 20.81 4.21
N ALA A 267 12.05 19.72 3.86
CA ALA A 267 12.20 19.24 2.49
C ALA A 267 10.85 18.94 1.81
N ALA A 268 9.90 18.34 2.53
CA ALA A 268 8.57 18.09 2.01
C ALA A 268 7.80 19.38 1.70
N SER A 269 8.06 20.44 2.48
CA SER A 269 7.42 21.76 2.31
C SER A 269 8.10 22.63 1.24
N ALA A 270 9.39 22.41 0.99
CA ALA A 270 10.21 23.19 0.06
C ALA A 270 11.12 22.26 -0.77
N PRO A 271 10.59 21.53 -1.75
CA PRO A 271 11.37 20.63 -2.60
C PRO A 271 12.49 21.38 -3.33
N ALA A 272 13.67 20.77 -3.38
CA ALA A 272 14.84 21.27 -4.12
C ALA A 272 15.60 20.11 -4.76
N ASP A 273 16.55 20.41 -5.63
CA ASP A 273 17.36 19.38 -6.30
C ASP A 273 18.29 18.71 -5.28
N LEU A 274 18.38 17.38 -5.35
CA LEU A 274 19.21 16.58 -4.46
C LEU A 274 20.70 16.83 -4.76
N ARG A 275 21.48 17.09 -3.76
CA ARG A 275 22.94 17.20 -3.85
C ARG A 275 23.58 15.90 -3.42
N LEU A 276 24.03 15.13 -4.38
CA LEU A 276 24.75 13.89 -4.11
C LEU A 276 26.19 14.17 -3.67
N PRO A 277 26.77 13.33 -2.78
CA PRO A 277 28.15 13.47 -2.35
C PRO A 277 29.12 13.35 -3.53
N ASP A 278 30.13 14.20 -3.57
CA ASP A 278 31.20 14.11 -4.56
C ASP A 278 32.12 12.92 -4.25
N ARG A 279 31.97 11.87 -5.03
CA ARG A 279 32.75 10.61 -4.92
C ARG A 279 34.01 10.63 -5.75
N SER A 280 34.30 11.72 -6.45
CA SER A 280 35.50 11.84 -7.29
C SER A 280 36.78 11.99 -6.47
N THR A 281 36.69 12.26 -5.16
CA THR A 281 37.84 12.35 -4.26
C THR A 281 37.94 11.03 -3.48
N PRO A 282 38.95 10.15 -3.74
CA PRO A 282 39.18 8.98 -2.91
C PRO A 282 39.48 9.43 -1.48
N THR A 283 38.73 8.93 -0.51
CA THR A 283 39.02 9.13 0.92
C THR A 283 40.42 8.56 1.21
N PRO A 284 41.29 9.32 1.88
CA PRO A 284 42.68 8.94 2.13
C PRO A 284 42.83 7.72 3.02
#